data_f4ecde90a9556672c32910587c7777ba
#
_entry.id   f4ecde90a9556672c32910587c7777ba
#
_cell.length_a   1.000
_cell.length_b   1.000
_cell.length_c   1.000
_cell.angle_alpha   90.00
_cell.angle_beta   90.00
_cell.angle_gamma   90.00
#
_symmetry.space_group_name_H-M   'P 1'
#
loop_
_entity.id
_entity.type
_entity.pdbx_description
1 polymer ?
#
loop_
_entity_poly.entity_id
_entity_poly.type
_entity_poly.pdbx_seq_one_letter_code
_entity_poly.pdbx_strand_id
1 'polypeptide(L)'
;MENYGNELYHYGVLGMKWGVHKANRLINRENKLRRKIAEYDLKSSKARRTAEKLHAKKENGKASDVIGYANKLDVKANKLAKKNLNTVDEMKKLKIDRKVAKLKLKSKNYRVEANRIIRDTPWGGEDSRYAEKSDKYAYKAEKARFKLTSDKKYIAAIRKKMSEISSEDLEGKYSFVKDFLNKK
;
A
#
# COMPACT_ATOMS: atom_id res chain seq x y z
N MET A 1 -28.07 38.36 17.48
CA MET A 1 -27.83 37.08 18.23
C MET A 1 -27.74 35.99 17.17
N GLU A 2 -26.54 35.69 16.76
CA GLU A 2 -26.29 34.67 15.75
C GLU A 2 -26.44 33.27 16.36
N ASN A 3 -27.20 32.42 15.67
CA ASN A 3 -27.56 31.08 16.09
C ASN A 3 -26.37 30.12 16.08
N TYR A 4 -25.46 30.23 17.03
CA TYR A 4 -24.38 29.24 17.24
C TYR A 4 -24.90 27.92 17.83
N GLY A 5 -26.18 27.80 18.14
CA GLY A 5 -26.78 26.58 18.74
C GLY A 5 -26.87 25.39 17.78
N ASN A 6 -26.97 25.62 16.47
CA ASN A 6 -27.13 24.55 15.49
C ASN A 6 -25.79 23.89 15.05
N GLU A 7 -24.69 24.64 15.08
CA GLU A 7 -23.38 24.08 14.74
C GLU A 7 -22.85 23.15 15.84
N LEU A 8 -23.08 23.46 17.10
CA LEU A 8 -22.75 22.60 18.24
C LEU A 8 -23.53 21.26 18.22
N TYR A 9 -24.79 21.28 17.79
CA TYR A 9 -25.59 20.06 17.66
C TYR A 9 -25.10 19.12 16.54
N HIS A 10 -24.58 19.65 15.46
CA HIS A 10 -23.97 18.86 14.37
C HIS A 10 -22.59 18.32 14.73
N TYR A 11 -21.83 19.00 15.58
CA TYR A 11 -20.54 18.56 16.09
C TYR A 11 -20.64 17.72 17.38
N GLY A 12 -21.83 17.65 18.01
CA GLY A 12 -22.11 16.85 19.21
C GLY A 12 -22.21 15.34 18.94
N VAL A 13 -23.12 14.66 19.61
CA VAL A 13 -23.26 13.17 19.57
C VAL A 13 -23.46 12.63 18.16
N LEU A 14 -24.26 13.30 17.32
CA LEU A 14 -24.51 12.90 15.94
C LEU A 14 -23.25 13.02 15.06
N GLY A 15 -22.52 14.13 15.15
CA GLY A 15 -21.28 14.34 14.40
C GLY A 15 -20.20 13.33 14.76
N MET A 16 -20.02 13.02 16.03
CA MET A 16 -19.08 11.98 16.50
C MET A 16 -19.51 10.59 16.06
N LYS A 17 -20.79 10.24 16.16
CA LYS A 17 -21.31 8.94 15.67
C LYS A 17 -21.05 8.77 14.19
N TRP A 18 -21.25 9.81 13.37
CA TRP A 18 -20.91 9.81 11.94
C TRP A 18 -19.41 9.64 11.70
N GLY A 19 -18.56 10.35 12.46
CA GLY A 19 -17.11 10.21 12.40
C GLY A 19 -16.65 8.79 12.68
N VAL A 20 -17.18 8.17 13.74
CA VAL A 20 -16.88 6.77 14.10
C VAL A 20 -17.37 5.79 13.04
N HIS A 21 -18.59 5.95 12.52
CA HIS A 21 -19.09 5.10 11.44
C HIS A 21 -18.25 5.22 10.16
N LYS A 22 -17.80 6.44 9.83
CA LYS A 22 -16.90 6.66 8.70
C LYS A 22 -15.55 6.01 8.95
N ALA A 23 -14.96 6.18 10.14
CA ALA A 23 -13.70 5.57 10.52
C ALA A 23 -13.77 4.03 10.47
N ASN A 24 -14.82 3.41 11.00
CA ASN A 24 -15.05 1.96 10.93
C ASN A 24 -15.12 1.46 9.48
N ARG A 25 -15.82 2.19 8.59
CA ARG A 25 -15.84 1.85 7.15
C ARG A 25 -14.46 1.94 6.52
N LEU A 26 -13.64 2.91 6.91
CA LEU A 26 -12.28 3.07 6.42
C LEU A 26 -11.35 1.96 6.92
N ILE A 27 -11.49 1.52 8.19
CA ILE A 27 -10.77 0.37 8.74
C ILE A 27 -11.09 -0.90 7.93
N ASN A 28 -12.37 -1.17 7.70
CA ASN A 28 -12.81 -2.33 6.90
C ASN A 28 -12.29 -2.25 5.44
N ARG A 29 -12.13 -1.03 4.89
CA ARG A 29 -11.56 -0.80 3.55
C ARG A 29 -10.05 -0.99 3.51
N GLU A 30 -9.34 -0.83 4.63
CA GLU A 30 -7.88 -0.92 4.69
C GLU A 30 -7.36 -2.26 4.14
N ASN A 31 -7.90 -3.37 4.61
CA ASN A 31 -7.52 -4.70 4.14
C ASN A 31 -7.76 -4.88 2.63
N LYS A 32 -8.87 -4.34 2.12
CA LYS A 32 -9.17 -4.34 0.68
C LYS A 32 -8.14 -3.52 -0.12
N LEU A 33 -7.77 -2.35 0.38
CA LEU A 33 -6.74 -1.50 -0.25
C LEU A 33 -5.37 -2.18 -0.23
N ARG A 34 -4.96 -2.77 0.89
CA ARG A 34 -3.71 -3.51 1.01
C ARG A 34 -3.63 -4.67 0.01
N ARG A 35 -4.71 -5.45 -0.13
CA ARG A 35 -4.78 -6.53 -1.13
C ARG A 35 -4.65 -5.99 -2.55
N LYS A 36 -5.32 -4.89 -2.90
CA LYS A 36 -5.21 -4.24 -4.20
C LYS A 36 -3.80 -3.74 -4.49
N ILE A 37 -3.13 -3.12 -3.51
CA ILE A 37 -1.75 -2.66 -3.63
C ILE A 37 -0.85 -3.85 -3.96
N ALA A 38 -0.92 -4.93 -3.16
CA ALA A 38 -0.10 -6.13 -3.38
C ALA A 38 -0.36 -6.78 -4.74
N GLU A 39 -1.62 -6.78 -5.20
CA GLU A 39 -1.98 -7.30 -6.52
C GLU A 39 -1.41 -6.43 -7.66
N TYR A 40 -1.51 -5.11 -7.56
CA TYR A 40 -0.97 -4.20 -8.56
C TYR A 40 0.57 -4.24 -8.59
N ASP A 41 1.23 -4.32 -7.44
CA ASP A 41 2.68 -4.51 -7.36
C ASP A 41 3.12 -5.81 -8.04
N LEU A 42 2.37 -6.88 -7.84
CA LEU A 42 2.65 -8.16 -8.50
C LEU A 42 2.44 -8.07 -10.02
N LYS A 43 1.36 -7.40 -10.48
CA LYS A 43 1.10 -7.20 -11.91
C LYS A 43 2.15 -6.29 -12.55
N SER A 44 2.56 -5.23 -11.85
CA SER A 44 3.64 -4.34 -12.30
C SER A 44 4.96 -5.11 -12.45
N SER A 45 5.36 -5.88 -11.43
CA SER A 45 6.60 -6.69 -11.49
C SER A 45 6.60 -7.70 -12.63
N LYS A 46 5.44 -8.34 -12.88
CA LYS A 46 5.32 -9.29 -14.00
C LYS A 46 5.46 -8.60 -15.35
N ALA A 47 4.79 -7.46 -15.54
CA ALA A 47 4.88 -6.69 -16.77
C ALA A 47 6.30 -6.15 -16.98
N ARG A 48 6.94 -5.63 -15.92
CA ARG A 48 8.33 -5.17 -15.97
C ARG A 48 9.30 -6.28 -16.35
N ARG A 49 9.12 -7.48 -15.75
CA ARG A 49 9.90 -8.65 -16.12
C ARG A 49 9.82 -8.95 -17.62
N THR A 50 8.64 -8.86 -18.21
CA THR A 50 8.46 -9.12 -19.65
C THR A 50 9.14 -8.03 -20.48
N ALA A 51 8.93 -6.76 -20.13
CA ALA A 51 9.56 -5.62 -20.79
C ALA A 51 11.08 -5.74 -20.81
N GLU A 52 11.69 -5.99 -19.65
CA GLU A 52 13.14 -6.11 -19.51
C GLU A 52 13.71 -7.34 -20.22
N LYS A 53 12.98 -8.45 -20.26
CA LYS A 53 13.38 -9.61 -21.07
C LYS A 53 13.39 -9.31 -22.55
N LEU A 54 12.36 -8.63 -23.04
CA LEU A 54 12.29 -8.25 -24.46
C LEU A 54 13.37 -7.23 -24.80
N HIS A 55 13.59 -6.26 -23.91
CA HIS A 55 14.65 -5.27 -24.08
C HIS A 55 16.04 -5.90 -24.09
N ALA A 56 16.33 -6.79 -23.14
CA ALA A 56 17.61 -7.48 -23.05
C ALA A 56 17.88 -8.49 -24.20
N LYS A 57 16.85 -8.93 -24.91
CA LYS A 57 17.03 -9.72 -26.14
C LYS A 57 17.64 -8.90 -27.28
N LYS A 58 17.56 -7.59 -27.24
CA LYS A 58 18.19 -6.67 -28.20
C LYS A 58 19.69 -6.54 -27.96
N GLU A 59 20.14 -6.87 -26.74
CA GLU A 59 21.53 -6.88 -26.28
C GLU A 59 21.96 -8.32 -25.95
N ASN A 60 23.26 -8.57 -25.90
CA ASN A 60 23.83 -9.90 -25.67
C ASN A 60 23.38 -10.56 -24.35
N GLY A 61 23.28 -11.90 -24.34
CA GLY A 61 22.70 -12.74 -23.31
C GLY A 61 23.08 -12.49 -21.83
N LYS A 62 24.24 -11.86 -21.54
CA LYS A 62 24.67 -11.57 -20.16
C LYS A 62 23.73 -10.63 -19.41
N ALA A 63 23.20 -9.59 -20.07
CA ALA A 63 22.25 -8.67 -19.44
C ALA A 63 20.90 -9.35 -19.14
N SER A 64 20.50 -10.28 -20.03
CA SER A 64 19.25 -11.05 -19.86
C SER A 64 19.23 -11.86 -18.58
N ASP A 65 20.35 -12.49 -18.21
CA ASP A 65 20.45 -13.33 -17.02
C ASP A 65 20.37 -12.47 -15.75
N VAL A 66 21.10 -11.37 -15.71
CA VAL A 66 21.08 -10.43 -14.57
C VAL A 66 19.67 -9.87 -14.33
N ILE A 67 18.97 -9.45 -15.40
CA ILE A 67 17.58 -9.02 -15.33
C ILE A 67 16.65 -10.17 -14.89
N GLY A 68 16.92 -11.37 -15.35
CA GLY A 68 16.20 -12.58 -14.94
C GLY A 68 16.24 -12.80 -13.44
N TYR A 69 17.41 -12.62 -12.82
CA TYR A 69 17.56 -12.71 -11.35
C TYR A 69 16.79 -11.58 -10.63
N ALA A 70 16.92 -10.33 -11.06
CA ALA A 70 16.18 -9.21 -10.48
C ALA A 70 14.66 -9.46 -10.50
N ASN A 71 14.13 -9.90 -11.62
CA ASN A 71 12.71 -10.18 -11.80
C ASN A 71 12.20 -11.33 -10.92
N LYS A 72 13.01 -12.40 -10.76
CA LYS A 72 12.68 -13.50 -9.84
C LYS A 72 12.56 -13.00 -8.40
N LEU A 73 13.46 -12.11 -7.97
CA LEU A 73 13.44 -11.53 -6.63
C LEU A 73 12.22 -10.64 -6.40
N ASP A 74 11.85 -9.79 -7.37
CA ASP A 74 10.68 -8.92 -7.27
C ASP A 74 9.38 -9.72 -7.18
N VAL A 75 9.22 -10.72 -8.03
CA VAL A 75 8.04 -11.60 -7.99
C VAL A 75 7.96 -12.33 -6.65
N LYS A 76 9.12 -12.82 -6.11
CA LYS A 76 9.18 -13.46 -4.79
C LYS A 76 8.83 -12.48 -3.67
N ALA A 77 9.36 -11.26 -3.72
CA ALA A 77 9.06 -10.20 -2.75
C ALA A 77 7.55 -9.87 -2.72
N ASN A 78 6.94 -9.68 -3.90
CA ASN A 78 5.53 -9.34 -3.99
C ASN A 78 4.59 -10.49 -3.60
N LYS A 79 4.99 -11.74 -3.85
CA LYS A 79 4.27 -12.92 -3.32
C LYS A 79 4.31 -12.98 -1.79
N LEU A 80 5.46 -12.72 -1.19
CA LEU A 80 5.60 -12.66 0.27
C LEU A 80 4.79 -11.51 0.86
N ALA A 81 4.85 -10.32 0.27
CA ALA A 81 4.04 -9.17 0.70
C ALA A 81 2.55 -9.49 0.64
N LYS A 82 2.08 -10.17 -0.41
CA LYS A 82 0.68 -10.60 -0.52
C LYS A 82 0.29 -11.59 0.59
N LYS A 83 1.15 -12.56 0.91
CA LYS A 83 0.92 -13.49 2.03
C LYS A 83 0.89 -12.79 3.38
N ASN A 84 1.73 -11.77 3.56
CA ASN A 84 1.81 -11.02 4.82
C ASN A 84 0.50 -10.30 5.19
N LEU A 85 -0.36 -10.00 4.22
CA LEU A 85 -1.67 -9.37 4.48
C LEU A 85 -2.60 -10.21 5.34
N ASN A 86 -2.43 -11.52 5.32
CA ASN A 86 -3.25 -12.46 6.08
C ASN A 86 -2.57 -12.90 7.39
N THR A 87 -1.37 -12.40 7.69
CA THR A 87 -0.64 -12.75 8.92
C THR A 87 -1.17 -11.90 10.07
N VAL A 88 -1.64 -12.53 11.13
CA VAL A 88 -2.17 -11.87 12.34
C VAL A 88 -1.04 -11.50 13.29
N ASP A 89 -0.03 -12.36 13.42
CA ASP A 89 1.10 -12.20 14.32
C ASP A 89 2.04 -11.07 13.85
N GLU A 90 2.17 -10.01 14.65
CA GLU A 90 2.97 -8.83 14.35
C GLU A 90 4.48 -9.16 14.19
N MET A 91 5.02 -10.07 15.01
CA MET A 91 6.42 -10.46 14.92
C MET A 91 6.72 -11.24 13.63
N LYS A 92 5.79 -12.07 13.18
CA LYS A 92 5.89 -12.74 11.87
C LYS A 92 5.75 -11.74 10.73
N LYS A 93 4.86 -10.74 10.85
CA LYS A 93 4.75 -9.64 9.89
C LYS A 93 6.08 -8.92 9.72
N LEU A 94 6.70 -8.47 10.81
CA LEU A 94 7.98 -7.78 10.77
C LEU A 94 9.09 -8.62 10.12
N LYS A 95 9.15 -9.93 10.42
CA LYS A 95 10.12 -10.84 9.78
C LYS A 95 9.89 -10.95 8.26
N ILE A 96 8.63 -11.01 7.83
CA ILE A 96 8.28 -11.06 6.40
C ILE A 96 8.63 -9.72 5.72
N ASP A 97 8.29 -8.59 6.34
CA ASP A 97 8.60 -7.26 5.80
C ASP A 97 10.11 -7.04 5.63
N ARG A 98 10.92 -7.47 6.61
CA ARG A 98 12.39 -7.46 6.47
C ARG A 98 12.88 -8.33 5.31
N LYS A 99 12.29 -9.52 5.10
CA LYS A 99 12.63 -10.37 3.95
C LYS A 99 12.23 -9.71 2.64
N VAL A 100 11.05 -9.10 2.57
CA VAL A 100 10.58 -8.35 1.38
C VAL A 100 11.53 -7.21 1.07
N ALA A 101 11.89 -6.39 2.07
CA ALA A 101 12.83 -5.28 1.89
C ALA A 101 14.21 -5.76 1.38
N LYS A 102 14.77 -6.83 1.94
CA LYS A 102 16.04 -7.42 1.48
C LYS A 102 15.96 -7.91 0.03
N LEU A 103 14.85 -8.55 -0.36
CA LEU A 103 14.68 -9.04 -1.73
C LEU A 103 14.56 -7.88 -2.73
N LYS A 104 13.83 -6.82 -2.38
CA LYS A 104 13.70 -5.61 -3.19
C LYS A 104 15.04 -4.88 -3.36
N LEU A 105 15.82 -4.78 -2.29
CA LEU A 105 17.15 -4.17 -2.36
C LEU A 105 18.10 -4.96 -3.29
N LYS A 106 18.14 -6.29 -3.15
CA LYS A 106 18.91 -7.15 -4.05
C LYS A 106 18.48 -7.02 -5.51
N SER A 107 17.16 -7.01 -5.76
CA SER A 107 16.60 -6.79 -7.10
C SER A 107 17.06 -5.46 -7.69
N LYS A 108 17.03 -4.38 -6.89
CA LYS A 108 17.50 -3.05 -7.31
C LYS A 108 18.99 -3.08 -7.73
N ASN A 109 19.84 -3.76 -6.97
CA ASN A 109 21.27 -3.86 -7.29
C ASN A 109 21.50 -4.59 -8.62
N TYR A 110 20.81 -5.71 -8.86
CA TYR A 110 20.89 -6.41 -10.16
C TYR A 110 20.37 -5.54 -11.31
N ARG A 111 19.35 -4.70 -11.12
CA ARG A 111 18.90 -3.75 -12.15
C ARG A 111 19.93 -2.70 -12.48
N VAL A 112 20.61 -2.16 -11.47
CA VAL A 112 21.70 -1.21 -11.68
C VAL A 112 22.81 -1.84 -12.51
N GLU A 113 23.16 -3.08 -12.23
CA GLU A 113 24.16 -3.83 -13.00
C GLU A 113 23.71 -4.08 -14.45
N ALA A 114 22.48 -4.57 -14.64
CA ALA A 114 21.91 -4.77 -15.97
C ALA A 114 21.84 -3.48 -16.79
N ASN A 115 21.46 -2.37 -16.16
CA ASN A 115 21.40 -1.06 -16.83
C ASN A 115 22.77 -0.55 -17.30
N ARG A 116 23.86 -0.96 -16.64
CA ARG A 116 25.22 -0.68 -17.12
C ARG A 116 25.51 -1.41 -18.44
N ILE A 117 24.94 -2.63 -18.59
CA ILE A 117 25.16 -3.46 -19.78
C ILE A 117 24.30 -2.95 -20.96
N ILE A 118 23.07 -2.50 -20.69
CA ILE A 118 22.09 -2.12 -21.74
C ILE A 118 21.89 -0.61 -21.87
N ARG A 119 22.81 0.20 -21.31
CA ARG A 119 22.68 1.66 -21.22
C ARG A 119 22.32 2.35 -22.54
N ASP A 120 22.90 1.89 -23.63
CA ASP A 120 22.80 2.57 -24.92
C ASP A 120 21.70 1.98 -25.83
N THR A 121 20.95 0.98 -25.33
CA THR A 121 19.86 0.35 -26.10
C THR A 121 18.54 1.10 -25.89
N PRO A 122 17.94 1.69 -26.94
CA PRO A 122 16.69 2.43 -26.81
C PRO A 122 15.49 1.50 -26.60
N TRP A 123 14.55 1.92 -25.74
CA TRP A 123 13.26 1.27 -25.59
C TRP A 123 12.38 1.52 -26.82
N GLY A 124 11.71 0.49 -27.32
CA GLY A 124 10.79 0.60 -28.44
C GLY A 124 10.07 -0.72 -28.77
N GLY A 125 8.92 -0.62 -29.44
CA GLY A 125 8.14 -1.79 -29.81
C GLY A 125 7.46 -2.51 -28.64
N GLU A 126 7.60 -3.83 -28.55
CA GLU A 126 6.92 -4.63 -27.53
C GLU A 126 7.44 -4.39 -26.12
N ASP A 127 8.75 -4.19 -25.94
CA ASP A 127 9.34 -3.91 -24.65
C ASP A 127 8.80 -2.61 -24.03
N SER A 128 8.65 -1.55 -24.83
CA SER A 128 8.01 -0.32 -24.43
C SER A 128 6.56 -0.51 -23.99
N ARG A 129 5.76 -1.28 -24.74
CA ARG A 129 4.36 -1.58 -24.37
C ARG A 129 4.25 -2.27 -23.00
N TYR A 130 5.13 -3.22 -22.70
CA TYR A 130 5.13 -3.87 -21.41
C TYR A 130 5.68 -2.98 -20.30
N ALA A 131 6.63 -2.08 -20.59
CA ALA A 131 7.08 -1.06 -19.65
C ALA A 131 5.93 -0.12 -19.27
N GLU A 132 5.21 0.43 -20.25
CA GLU A 132 4.02 1.27 -20.01
C GLU A 132 2.94 0.54 -19.21
N LYS A 133 2.71 -0.75 -19.49
CA LYS A 133 1.77 -1.57 -18.71
C LYS A 133 2.22 -1.73 -17.27
N SER A 134 3.52 -1.91 -17.03
CA SER A 134 4.11 -1.93 -15.68
C SER A 134 3.85 -0.61 -14.95
N ASP A 135 4.12 0.52 -15.61
CA ASP A 135 3.95 1.85 -15.03
C ASP A 135 2.49 2.16 -14.70
N LYS A 136 1.54 1.74 -15.56
CA LYS A 136 0.11 1.83 -15.27
C LYS A 136 -0.29 1.07 -14.00
N TYR A 137 0.25 -0.12 -13.77
CA TYR A 137 -0.01 -0.85 -12.52
C TYR A 137 0.70 -0.24 -11.32
N ALA A 138 1.93 0.24 -11.48
CA ALA A 138 2.65 0.97 -10.44
C ALA A 138 1.87 2.23 -10.00
N TYR A 139 1.36 3.00 -10.95
CA TYR A 139 0.50 4.16 -10.68
C TYR A 139 -0.78 3.78 -9.92
N LYS A 140 -1.45 2.68 -10.31
CA LYS A 140 -2.64 2.20 -9.59
C LYS A 140 -2.32 1.79 -8.15
N ALA A 141 -1.16 1.15 -7.94
CA ALA A 141 -0.68 0.80 -6.61
C ALA A 141 -0.42 2.06 -5.77
N GLU A 142 0.25 3.06 -6.35
CA GLU A 142 0.55 4.32 -5.67
C GLU A 142 -0.71 5.11 -5.30
N LYS A 143 -1.69 5.19 -6.22
CA LYS A 143 -2.99 5.79 -5.94
C LYS A 143 -3.73 5.07 -4.80
N ALA A 144 -3.60 3.74 -4.71
CA ALA A 144 -4.18 2.98 -3.61
C ALA A 144 -3.43 3.20 -2.29
N ARG A 145 -2.10 3.37 -2.30
CA ARG A 145 -1.27 3.75 -1.14
C ARG A 145 -1.65 5.14 -0.62
N PHE A 146 -1.80 6.10 -1.52
CA PHE A 146 -2.23 7.45 -1.15
C PHE A 146 -3.58 7.45 -0.43
N LYS A 147 -4.56 6.69 -0.96
CA LYS A 147 -5.86 6.51 -0.29
C LYS A 147 -5.71 5.88 1.08
N LEU A 148 -4.91 4.82 1.19
CA LEU A 148 -4.66 4.15 2.47
C LEU A 148 -4.04 5.09 3.51
N THR A 149 -3.08 5.90 3.11
CA THR A 149 -2.44 6.90 3.99
C THR A 149 -3.44 7.96 4.43
N SER A 150 -4.27 8.45 3.52
CA SER A 150 -5.34 9.43 3.82
C SER A 150 -6.37 8.85 4.79
N ASP A 151 -6.79 7.60 4.59
CA ASP A 151 -7.71 6.90 5.47
C ASP A 151 -7.13 6.77 6.89
N LYS A 152 -5.85 6.39 7.00
CA LYS A 152 -5.15 6.27 8.28
C LYS A 152 -5.05 7.60 9.04
N LYS A 153 -4.72 8.69 8.34
CA LYS A 153 -4.70 10.03 8.93
C LYS A 153 -6.07 10.41 9.50
N TYR A 154 -7.14 10.14 8.77
CA TYR A 154 -8.49 10.40 9.23
C TYR A 154 -8.86 9.57 10.47
N ILE A 155 -8.57 8.25 10.45
CA ILE A 155 -8.81 7.36 11.59
C ILE A 155 -8.03 7.83 12.82
N ALA A 156 -6.77 8.21 12.67
CA ALA A 156 -5.94 8.72 13.76
C ALA A 156 -6.51 10.03 14.35
N ALA A 157 -6.96 10.95 13.50
CA ALA A 157 -7.59 12.20 13.93
C ALA A 157 -8.88 11.95 14.72
N ILE A 158 -9.72 11.02 14.28
CA ILE A 158 -10.93 10.62 15.00
C ILE A 158 -10.57 9.97 16.33
N ARG A 159 -9.61 9.04 16.37
CA ARG A 159 -9.16 8.41 17.62
C ARG A 159 -8.65 9.42 18.63
N LYS A 160 -7.84 10.40 18.18
CA LYS A 160 -7.36 11.47 19.05
C LYS A 160 -8.53 12.25 19.67
N LYS A 161 -9.50 12.69 18.86
CA LYS A 161 -10.70 13.38 19.38
C LYS A 161 -11.50 12.52 20.36
N MET A 162 -11.58 11.21 20.14
CA MET A 162 -12.31 10.30 21.01
C MET A 162 -11.59 10.02 22.34
N SER A 163 -10.25 10.03 22.34
CA SER A 163 -9.45 9.84 23.56
C SER A 163 -9.51 11.05 24.51
N GLU A 164 -10.01 12.20 24.03
CA GLU A 164 -10.20 13.41 24.83
C GLU A 164 -11.55 13.41 25.59
N ILE A 165 -12.40 12.39 25.39
CA ILE A 165 -13.70 12.24 26.07
C ILE A 165 -13.48 11.64 27.45
N SER A 166 -14.16 12.18 28.47
CA SER A 166 -14.06 11.66 29.85
C SER A 166 -14.56 10.22 29.96
N SER A 167 -14.05 9.48 30.96
CA SER A 167 -14.49 8.10 31.20
C SER A 167 -15.98 7.98 31.57
N GLU A 168 -16.53 8.98 32.28
CA GLU A 168 -17.95 9.03 32.62
C GLU A 168 -18.86 9.17 31.40
N ASP A 169 -18.45 10.00 30.43
CA ASP A 169 -19.16 10.16 29.18
C ASP A 169 -19.06 8.88 28.29
N LEU A 170 -17.96 8.12 28.39
CA LEU A 170 -17.77 6.88 27.65
C LEU A 170 -18.70 5.75 28.09
N GLU A 171 -19.09 5.71 29.36
CA GLU A 171 -20.00 4.70 29.89
C GLU A 171 -21.48 5.05 29.64
N GLY A 172 -21.79 6.34 29.47
CA GLY A 172 -23.13 6.83 29.21
C GLY A 172 -23.40 7.10 27.73
N LYS A 173 -23.35 8.40 27.37
CA LYS A 173 -23.74 8.86 26.01
C LYS A 173 -22.89 8.36 24.87
N TYR A 174 -21.65 7.93 25.13
CA TYR A 174 -20.64 7.61 24.12
C TYR A 174 -20.12 6.16 24.16
N SER A 175 -20.90 5.22 24.64
CA SER A 175 -20.51 3.80 24.72
C SER A 175 -19.95 3.24 23.40
N PHE A 176 -20.47 3.69 22.25
CA PHE A 176 -19.96 3.33 20.93
C PHE A 176 -18.51 3.78 20.64
N VAL A 177 -18.00 4.77 21.39
CA VAL A 177 -16.60 5.23 21.29
C VAL A 177 -15.67 4.21 21.95
N LYS A 178 -16.08 3.62 23.08
CA LYS A 178 -15.33 2.55 23.77
C LYS A 178 -15.08 1.37 22.82
N ASP A 179 -16.12 0.95 22.08
CA ASP A 179 -16.02 -0.12 21.09
C ASP A 179 -15.08 0.24 19.93
N PHE A 180 -15.07 1.50 19.53
CA PHE A 180 -14.19 1.98 18.46
C PHE A 180 -12.73 2.06 18.88
N LEU A 181 -12.44 2.54 20.10
CA LEU A 181 -11.08 2.66 20.64
C LEU A 181 -10.45 1.29 20.89
N ASN A 182 -11.24 0.28 21.26
CA ASN A 182 -10.81 -1.08 21.53
C ASN A 182 -10.58 -1.91 20.24
N LYS A 183 -11.04 -1.46 19.09
CA LYS A 183 -10.73 -2.09 17.79
C LYS A 183 -9.29 -1.79 17.40
N LYS A 184 -8.42 -2.77 17.55
CA LYS A 184 -7.02 -2.75 17.07
C LYS A 184 -6.91 -2.97 15.56
#